data_cd5f69328b7e892986198ea13e12772a
#
_entry.id   cd5f69328b7e892986198ea13e12772a
#
_cell.length_a   1.000
_cell.length_b   1.000
_cell.length_c   1.000
_cell.angle_alpha   90.00
_cell.angle_beta   90.00
_cell.angle_gamma   90.00
#
_symmetry.space_group_name_H-M   'P 1'
#
loop_
_entity.id
_entity.type
_entity.pdbx_description
1 polymer ?
#
loop_
_entity_poly.entity_id
_entity_poly.type
_entity_poly.pdbx_seq_one_letter_code
_entity_poly.pdbx_strand_id
1 'polypeptide(L)'
;ETKNYSMGEGGAIVINNEKYIEKAEILREKGTNRSQFFRGQVAKYNWVDFGDSYLQSDLNAAYLWAQLEKADEINENRLNTWNSYNKAFSELQEKGIISLPVIPEGCVHNAHMFYIKCKNLETRQAYIQFMKENDILCVFHYVPLHSAPAGIKFGRFDGKDEHTTPDSDRLVRLPMYYNIDKNDLQKVIEKTIEFFSKE
;
A
#
# COMPACT_ATOMS: atom_id res chain seq x y z
N GLU A 1 6.07 -2.18 6.54
CA GLU A 1 7.33 -2.05 5.81
C GLU A 1 7.17 -1.54 4.38
N THR A 2 6.05 -1.84 3.74
CA THR A 2 5.82 -1.41 2.35
C THR A 2 5.11 -0.06 2.23
N LYS A 3 4.74 0.58 3.33
CA LYS A 3 4.10 1.90 3.36
C LYS A 3 5.11 3.01 3.20
N ASN A 4 4.66 4.23 2.86
CA ASN A 4 5.54 5.38 2.70
C ASN A 4 6.27 5.75 3.99
N TYR A 5 5.62 5.53 5.13
CA TYR A 5 6.17 5.68 6.47
C TYR A 5 6.02 4.37 7.23
N SER A 6 6.99 4.01 8.06
CA SER A 6 6.99 2.75 8.78
C SER A 6 7.32 2.93 10.25
N MET A 7 6.69 2.14 11.10
CA MET A 7 7.06 1.96 12.51
C MET A 7 7.20 0.47 12.87
N GLY A 8 7.44 -0.37 11.88
CA GLY A 8 7.27 -1.81 11.98
C GLY A 8 5.79 -2.17 11.86
N GLU A 9 5.20 -2.64 12.94
CA GLU A 9 3.76 -2.85 13.04
C GLU A 9 3.11 -1.65 13.74
N GLY A 10 1.98 -1.19 13.22
CA GLY A 10 1.25 -0.08 13.82
C GLY A 10 0.07 0.36 12.96
N GLY A 11 -0.62 1.36 13.45
CA GLY A 11 -1.77 1.94 12.76
C GLY A 11 -2.29 3.18 13.48
N ALA A 12 -3.26 3.82 12.86
CA ALA A 12 -3.97 4.95 13.42
C ALA A 12 -5.45 4.86 13.10
N ILE A 13 -6.29 5.30 14.03
CA ILE A 13 -7.71 5.48 13.82
C ILE A 13 -8.05 6.96 13.87
N VAL A 14 -8.78 7.45 12.89
CA VAL A 14 -9.34 8.80 12.87
C VAL A 14 -10.83 8.71 13.17
N ILE A 15 -11.28 9.42 14.21
CA ILE A 15 -12.65 9.34 14.71
C ILE A 15 -13.35 10.68 14.46
N ASN A 16 -14.26 10.70 13.49
CA ASN A 16 -15.05 11.89 13.13
C ASN A 16 -16.36 12.01 13.91
N ASN A 17 -16.80 10.97 14.61
CA ASN A 17 -18.02 10.97 15.40
C ASN A 17 -17.68 10.80 16.88
N GLU A 18 -17.89 11.85 17.65
CA GLU A 18 -17.52 11.94 19.07
C GLU A 18 -18.07 10.80 19.94
N LYS A 19 -19.24 10.25 19.59
CA LYS A 19 -19.84 9.13 20.34
C LYS A 19 -18.97 7.88 20.40
N TYR A 20 -17.96 7.74 19.52
CA TYR A 20 -17.06 6.59 19.47
C TYR A 20 -15.73 6.82 20.18
N ILE A 21 -15.42 8.05 20.63
CA ILE A 21 -14.11 8.38 21.21
C ILE A 21 -13.86 7.56 22.49
N GLU A 22 -14.79 7.61 23.43
CA GLU A 22 -14.68 6.88 24.69
C GLU A 22 -14.54 5.35 24.46
N LYS A 23 -15.36 4.80 23.57
CA LYS A 23 -15.30 3.39 23.24
C LYS A 23 -13.95 2.99 22.60
N ALA A 24 -13.41 3.83 21.74
CA ALA A 24 -12.12 3.60 21.10
C ALA A 24 -10.96 3.64 22.11
N GLU A 25 -10.98 4.58 23.07
CA GLU A 25 -10.00 4.63 24.17
C GLU A 25 -10.03 3.36 25.02
N ILE A 26 -11.23 2.90 25.39
CA ILE A 26 -11.41 1.67 26.16
C ILE A 26 -10.89 0.45 25.40
N LEU A 27 -11.29 0.29 24.14
CA LEU A 27 -10.86 -0.82 23.28
C LEU A 27 -9.33 -0.84 23.11
N ARG A 28 -8.71 0.33 22.93
CA ARG A 28 -7.27 0.47 22.73
C ARG A 28 -6.46 0.02 23.94
N GLU A 29 -6.98 0.25 25.16
CA GLU A 29 -6.29 -0.01 26.42
C GLU A 29 -6.89 -1.21 27.18
N LYS A 30 -7.01 -2.35 26.53
CA LYS A 30 -7.38 -3.64 27.14
C LYS A 30 -8.78 -3.65 27.75
N GLY A 31 -9.70 -2.82 27.27
CA GLY A 31 -11.04 -2.70 27.82
C GLY A 31 -11.11 -1.93 29.15
N THR A 32 -10.09 -1.13 29.47
CA THR A 32 -10.05 -0.33 30.71
C THR A 32 -10.38 1.13 30.44
N ASN A 33 -10.86 1.82 31.46
CA ASN A 33 -11.04 3.27 31.44
C ASN A 33 -9.81 4.04 31.96
N ARG A 34 -8.61 3.53 31.69
CA ARG A 34 -7.35 4.11 32.14
C ARG A 34 -7.12 5.55 31.67
N SER A 35 -7.52 5.87 30.43
CA SER A 35 -7.44 7.23 29.90
C SER A 35 -8.26 8.23 30.72
N GLN A 36 -9.43 7.84 31.23
CA GLN A 36 -10.25 8.66 32.13
C GLN A 36 -9.56 8.89 33.49
N PHE A 37 -8.86 7.87 34.01
CA PHE A 37 -8.09 8.01 35.25
C PHE A 37 -6.97 9.05 35.08
N PHE A 38 -6.19 9.00 34.03
CA PHE A 38 -5.14 9.98 33.80
C PHE A 38 -5.66 11.42 33.60
N ARG A 39 -6.89 11.56 33.10
CA ARG A 39 -7.56 12.86 33.01
C ARG A 39 -8.23 13.30 34.33
N GLY A 40 -8.12 12.51 35.40
CA GLY A 40 -8.74 12.82 36.70
C GLY A 40 -10.28 12.69 36.71
N GLN A 41 -10.86 12.00 35.74
CA GLN A 41 -12.32 11.83 35.63
C GLN A 41 -12.85 10.69 36.50
N VAL A 42 -12.00 9.75 36.90
CA VAL A 42 -12.31 8.67 37.83
C VAL A 42 -11.19 8.51 38.86
N ALA A 43 -11.54 8.10 40.07
CA ALA A 43 -10.56 7.92 41.15
C ALA A 43 -9.63 6.70 40.99
N LYS A 44 -10.11 5.67 40.30
CA LYS A 44 -9.37 4.46 39.94
C LYS A 44 -9.86 3.97 38.55
N TYR A 45 -8.98 3.40 37.74
CA TYR A 45 -9.40 2.75 36.53
C TYR A 45 -9.79 1.29 36.78
N ASN A 46 -10.70 0.80 35.97
CA ASN A 46 -11.21 -0.56 36.01
C ASN A 46 -11.25 -1.17 34.64
N TRP A 47 -11.39 -2.48 34.56
CA TRP A 47 -11.80 -3.17 33.36
C TRP A 47 -13.31 -2.98 33.18
N VAL A 48 -13.73 -2.33 32.13
CA VAL A 48 -15.13 -1.89 31.93
C VAL A 48 -15.79 -2.49 30.68
N ASP A 49 -14.99 -3.01 29.72
CA ASP A 49 -15.51 -3.58 28.48
C ASP A 49 -14.47 -4.48 27.81
N PHE A 50 -14.84 -5.09 26.67
CA PHE A 50 -13.88 -5.77 25.81
C PHE A 50 -12.84 -4.77 25.27
N GLY A 51 -11.62 -5.26 25.05
CA GLY A 51 -10.54 -4.51 24.45
C GLY A 51 -9.30 -5.36 24.28
N ASP A 52 -8.30 -4.80 23.60
CA ASP A 52 -7.02 -5.46 23.38
C ASP A 52 -5.87 -4.47 23.53
N SER A 53 -4.65 -4.96 23.43
CA SER A 53 -3.44 -4.16 23.59
C SER A 53 -3.05 -3.53 22.25
N TYR A 54 -3.73 -2.41 21.88
CA TYR A 54 -3.45 -1.69 20.65
C TYR A 54 -2.46 -0.53 20.80
N LEU A 55 -1.93 -0.34 22.01
CA LEU A 55 -0.94 0.70 22.27
C LEU A 55 0.40 0.34 21.61
N GLN A 56 0.95 1.27 20.86
CA GLN A 56 2.31 1.17 20.34
C GLN A 56 3.34 1.50 21.40
N SER A 57 4.55 0.97 21.25
CA SER A 57 5.66 1.36 22.11
C SER A 57 6.16 2.77 21.76
N ASP A 58 6.71 3.48 22.74
CA ASP A 58 7.32 4.78 22.52
C ASP A 58 8.50 4.72 21.54
N LEU A 59 9.21 3.59 21.46
CA LEU A 59 10.28 3.37 20.49
C LEU A 59 9.76 3.38 19.05
N ASN A 60 8.65 2.67 18.82
CA ASN A 60 8.01 2.65 17.50
C ASN A 60 7.43 4.03 17.15
N ALA A 61 6.83 4.71 18.12
CA ALA A 61 6.29 6.05 17.93
C ALA A 61 7.39 7.06 17.59
N ALA A 62 8.53 7.01 18.29
CA ALA A 62 9.68 7.88 18.02
C ALA A 62 10.27 7.63 16.63
N TYR A 63 10.36 6.35 16.22
CA TYR A 63 10.81 6.00 14.87
C TYR A 63 9.88 6.53 13.78
N LEU A 64 8.57 6.43 13.97
CA LEU A 64 7.56 6.99 13.05
C LEU A 64 7.63 8.53 13.03
N TRP A 65 7.78 9.16 14.21
CA TRP A 65 7.86 10.61 14.32
C TRP A 65 8.95 11.19 13.42
N ALA A 66 10.16 10.63 13.48
CA ALA A 66 11.28 11.07 12.67
C ALA A 66 11.00 10.99 11.15
N GLN A 67 10.21 10.02 10.71
CA GLN A 67 9.80 9.91 9.31
C GLN A 67 8.69 10.91 8.95
N LEU A 68 7.75 11.16 9.86
CA LEU A 68 6.67 12.12 9.63
C LEU A 68 7.20 13.57 9.54
N GLU A 69 8.28 13.90 10.24
CA GLU A 69 8.98 15.18 10.06
C GLU A 69 9.56 15.36 8.65
N LYS A 70 9.72 14.26 7.91
CA LYS A 70 10.22 14.21 6.52
C LYS A 70 9.15 13.81 5.52
N ALA A 71 7.86 13.83 5.91
CA ALA A 71 6.78 13.30 5.09
C ALA A 71 6.69 13.96 3.70
N ASP A 72 6.83 15.26 3.63
CA ASP A 72 6.76 16.01 2.38
C ASP A 72 7.93 15.66 1.45
N GLU A 73 9.16 15.60 1.99
CA GLU A 73 10.36 15.20 1.25
C GLU A 73 10.23 13.76 0.71
N ILE A 74 9.75 12.85 1.54
CA ILE A 74 9.53 11.43 1.15
C ILE A 74 8.47 11.35 0.04
N ASN A 75 7.37 12.06 0.17
CA ASN A 75 6.30 12.04 -0.83
C ASN A 75 6.75 12.68 -2.14
N GLU A 76 7.44 13.80 -2.12
CA GLU A 76 7.97 14.45 -3.32
C GLU A 76 8.96 13.53 -4.07
N ASN A 77 9.88 12.90 -3.34
CA ASN A 77 10.84 11.97 -3.92
C ASN A 77 10.13 10.78 -4.59
N ARG A 78 9.12 10.21 -3.94
CA ARG A 78 8.32 9.11 -4.49
C ARG A 78 7.48 9.56 -5.70
N LEU A 79 6.89 10.75 -5.66
CA LEU A 79 6.16 11.33 -6.79
C LEU A 79 7.07 11.53 -8.00
N ASN A 80 8.30 11.97 -7.81
CA ASN A 80 9.28 12.11 -8.89
C ASN A 80 9.59 10.77 -9.55
N THR A 81 9.76 9.70 -8.78
CA THR A 81 9.95 8.34 -9.29
C THR A 81 8.71 7.86 -10.05
N TRP A 82 7.52 8.06 -9.47
CA TRP A 82 6.25 7.69 -10.07
C TRP A 82 6.04 8.39 -11.43
N ASN A 83 6.27 9.69 -11.48
CA ASN A 83 6.16 10.51 -12.69
C ASN A 83 7.17 10.07 -13.77
N SER A 84 8.36 9.66 -13.36
CA SER A 84 9.38 9.15 -14.29
C SER A 84 8.92 7.86 -14.97
N TYR A 85 8.38 6.92 -14.23
CA TYR A 85 7.76 5.71 -14.79
C TYR A 85 6.58 6.04 -15.70
N ASN A 86 5.66 6.86 -15.22
CA ASN A 86 4.45 7.20 -15.97
C ASN A 86 4.79 7.84 -17.32
N LYS A 87 5.76 8.75 -17.33
CA LYS A 87 6.24 9.39 -18.56
C LYS A 87 6.97 8.41 -19.47
N ALA A 88 7.81 7.54 -18.91
CA ALA A 88 8.62 6.60 -19.72
C ALA A 88 7.76 5.55 -20.42
N PHE A 89 6.61 5.19 -19.83
CA PHE A 89 5.74 4.13 -20.37
C PHE A 89 4.50 4.65 -21.10
N SER A 90 4.35 5.96 -21.25
CA SER A 90 3.18 6.55 -21.92
C SER A 90 2.99 6.01 -23.35
N GLU A 91 4.07 5.84 -24.12
CA GLU A 91 4.01 5.30 -25.47
C GLU A 91 3.53 3.84 -25.50
N LEU A 92 3.92 3.02 -24.53
CA LEU A 92 3.43 1.64 -24.39
C LEU A 92 1.92 1.60 -24.10
N GLN A 93 1.43 2.54 -23.30
CA GLN A 93 0.00 2.70 -23.04
C GLN A 93 -0.75 3.20 -24.28
N GLU A 94 -0.23 4.19 -24.99
CA GLU A 94 -0.84 4.72 -26.23
C GLU A 94 -0.97 3.63 -27.32
N LYS A 95 -0.01 2.72 -27.38
CA LYS A 95 -0.06 1.54 -28.25
C LYS A 95 -0.96 0.41 -27.73
N GLY A 96 -1.54 0.55 -26.55
CA GLY A 96 -2.41 -0.47 -25.94
C GLY A 96 -1.68 -1.74 -25.45
N ILE A 97 -0.34 -1.70 -25.32
CA ILE A 97 0.48 -2.83 -24.90
C ILE A 97 0.33 -3.08 -23.41
N ILE A 98 0.32 -2.01 -22.59
CA ILE A 98 0.08 -2.05 -21.16
C ILE A 98 -0.95 -0.99 -20.74
N SER A 99 -1.47 -1.08 -19.50
CA SER A 99 -2.23 0.02 -18.91
C SER A 99 -1.48 0.55 -17.68
N LEU A 100 -1.47 1.88 -17.55
CA LEU A 100 -0.84 2.59 -16.44
C LEU A 100 -1.87 2.98 -15.37
N PRO A 101 -1.43 3.34 -14.13
CA PRO A 101 -2.29 3.87 -13.10
C PRO A 101 -2.94 5.18 -13.55
N VAL A 102 -4.22 5.32 -13.27
CA VAL A 102 -4.97 6.55 -13.52
C VAL A 102 -5.21 7.26 -12.19
N ILE A 103 -4.83 8.52 -12.11
CA ILE A 103 -5.16 9.39 -10.98
C ILE A 103 -6.42 10.18 -11.36
N PRO A 104 -7.56 9.97 -10.70
CA PRO A 104 -8.79 10.68 -11.01
C PRO A 104 -8.63 12.20 -10.82
N GLU A 105 -9.38 12.97 -11.57
CA GLU A 105 -9.42 14.43 -11.43
C GLU A 105 -9.83 14.82 -10.01
N GLY A 106 -9.17 15.84 -9.45
CA GLY A 106 -9.39 16.30 -8.08
C GLY A 106 -8.75 15.41 -6.99
N CYS A 107 -8.09 14.31 -7.35
CA CYS A 107 -7.38 13.45 -6.40
C CYS A 107 -5.88 13.79 -6.35
N VAL A 108 -5.34 13.79 -5.12
CA VAL A 108 -3.90 13.86 -4.86
C VAL A 108 -3.45 12.53 -4.30
N HIS A 109 -2.36 11.97 -4.85
CA HIS A 109 -1.81 10.70 -4.39
C HIS A 109 -0.41 10.87 -3.80
N ASN A 110 0.00 9.93 -2.97
CA ASN A 110 1.29 9.93 -2.29
C ASN A 110 2.31 8.98 -2.91
N ALA A 111 2.08 8.56 -4.14
CA ALA A 111 2.95 7.64 -4.87
C ALA A 111 3.36 6.40 -4.04
N HIS A 112 2.37 5.75 -3.39
CA HIS A 112 2.64 4.57 -2.57
C HIS A 112 3.24 3.43 -3.38
N MET A 113 2.76 3.22 -4.60
CA MET A 113 3.28 2.21 -5.54
C MET A 113 3.12 2.69 -6.98
N PHE A 114 3.93 2.13 -7.87
CA PHE A 114 3.69 2.18 -9.30
C PHE A 114 3.43 0.76 -9.81
N TYR A 115 2.45 0.60 -10.67
CA TYR A 115 2.11 -0.69 -11.28
C TYR A 115 1.83 -0.53 -12.77
N ILE A 116 1.97 -1.63 -13.48
CA ILE A 116 1.47 -1.77 -14.84
C ILE A 116 0.47 -2.92 -14.89
N LYS A 117 -0.49 -2.88 -15.80
CA LYS A 117 -1.33 -4.02 -16.13
C LYS A 117 -0.91 -4.57 -17.49
N CYS A 118 -0.46 -5.82 -17.52
CA CYS A 118 -0.13 -6.56 -18.73
C CYS A 118 -1.40 -6.98 -19.47
N LYS A 119 -1.26 -7.52 -20.68
CA LYS A 119 -2.38 -8.00 -21.49
C LYS A 119 -3.13 -9.16 -20.83
N ASN A 120 -2.40 -10.11 -20.24
CA ASN A 120 -2.93 -11.31 -19.59
C ASN A 120 -1.96 -11.84 -18.53
N LEU A 121 -2.33 -12.94 -17.87
CA LEU A 121 -1.55 -13.62 -16.85
C LEU A 121 -0.20 -14.13 -17.38
N GLU A 122 -0.19 -14.68 -18.58
CA GLU A 122 0.99 -15.26 -19.23
C GLU A 122 2.05 -14.18 -19.48
N THR A 123 1.66 -13.06 -20.07
CA THR A 123 2.54 -11.90 -20.28
C THR A 123 3.07 -11.37 -18.95
N ARG A 124 2.21 -11.29 -17.91
CA ARG A 124 2.64 -10.87 -16.58
C ARG A 124 3.72 -11.80 -16.00
N GLN A 125 3.52 -13.11 -16.11
CA GLN A 125 4.49 -14.09 -15.58
C GLN A 125 5.81 -14.01 -16.34
N ALA A 126 5.75 -13.95 -17.67
CA ALA A 126 6.94 -13.79 -18.51
C ALA A 126 7.70 -12.50 -18.19
N TYR A 127 6.99 -11.38 -17.99
CA TYR A 127 7.60 -10.11 -17.63
C TYR A 127 8.28 -10.17 -16.25
N ILE A 128 7.63 -10.72 -15.23
CA ILE A 128 8.24 -10.87 -13.89
C ILE A 128 9.51 -11.75 -13.97
N GLN A 129 9.47 -12.84 -14.74
CA GLN A 129 10.62 -13.71 -14.92
C GLN A 129 11.77 -13.00 -15.66
N PHE A 130 11.46 -12.28 -16.74
CA PHE A 130 12.44 -11.48 -17.48
C PHE A 130 13.12 -10.43 -16.59
N MET A 131 12.34 -9.71 -15.78
CA MET A 131 12.88 -8.71 -14.86
C MET A 131 13.76 -9.35 -13.80
N LYS A 132 13.38 -10.50 -13.26
CA LYS A 132 14.18 -11.27 -12.31
C LYS A 132 15.54 -11.72 -12.91
N GLU A 133 15.55 -12.15 -14.16
CA GLU A 133 16.78 -12.54 -14.89
C GLU A 133 17.72 -11.33 -15.13
N ASN A 134 17.20 -10.12 -15.01
CA ASN A 134 17.96 -8.88 -15.06
C ASN A 134 18.22 -8.25 -13.67
N ASP A 135 18.08 -9.02 -12.58
CA ASP A 135 18.27 -8.60 -11.19
C ASP A 135 17.29 -7.48 -10.75
N ILE A 136 16.08 -7.47 -11.29
CA ILE A 136 15.02 -6.52 -10.93
C ILE A 136 13.87 -7.27 -10.29
N LEU A 137 13.54 -6.93 -9.04
CA LEU A 137 12.43 -7.54 -8.32
C LEU A 137 11.11 -6.82 -8.64
N CYS A 138 10.36 -7.34 -9.58
CA CYS A 138 8.96 -6.99 -9.80
C CYS A 138 8.05 -8.05 -9.18
N VAL A 139 6.91 -7.63 -8.62
CA VAL A 139 6.01 -8.53 -7.92
C VAL A 139 4.57 -8.35 -8.38
N PHE A 140 3.83 -9.46 -8.40
CA PHE A 140 2.37 -9.39 -8.59
C PHE A 140 1.70 -8.74 -7.37
N HIS A 141 0.43 -8.36 -7.50
CA HIS A 141 -0.38 -7.92 -6.37
C HIS A 141 -1.11 -9.12 -5.75
N TYR A 142 -1.89 -8.89 -4.70
CA TYR A 142 -2.51 -9.97 -3.93
C TYR A 142 -3.53 -10.77 -4.74
N VAL A 143 -3.68 -12.06 -4.37
CA VAL A 143 -4.82 -12.88 -4.81
C VAL A 143 -6.11 -12.25 -4.26
N PRO A 144 -7.18 -12.17 -5.05
CA PRO A 144 -8.47 -11.65 -4.60
C PRO A 144 -8.98 -12.40 -3.37
N LEU A 145 -9.47 -11.66 -2.36
CA LEU A 145 -9.90 -12.27 -1.10
C LEU A 145 -11.06 -13.25 -1.29
N HIS A 146 -11.99 -12.95 -2.19
CA HIS A 146 -13.18 -13.78 -2.42
C HIS A 146 -12.84 -15.15 -3.05
N SER A 147 -11.71 -15.27 -3.75
CA SER A 147 -11.23 -16.54 -4.32
C SER A 147 -10.16 -17.23 -3.45
N ALA A 148 -9.65 -16.58 -2.41
CA ALA A 148 -8.72 -17.16 -1.46
C ALA A 148 -9.42 -18.22 -0.58
N PRO A 149 -8.72 -19.26 -0.10
CA PRO A 149 -9.33 -20.33 0.71
C PRO A 149 -10.15 -19.84 1.91
N ALA A 150 -9.65 -18.84 2.63
CA ALA A 150 -10.37 -18.24 3.75
C ALA A 150 -11.59 -17.42 3.29
N GLY A 151 -11.46 -16.71 2.17
CA GLY A 151 -12.56 -15.94 1.58
C GLY A 151 -13.72 -16.84 1.15
N ILE A 152 -13.40 -17.97 0.52
CA ILE A 152 -14.41 -18.99 0.16
C ILE A 152 -15.07 -19.59 1.41
N LYS A 153 -14.29 -19.86 2.47
CA LYS A 153 -14.77 -20.50 3.68
C LYS A 153 -15.64 -19.58 4.55
N PHE A 154 -15.28 -18.32 4.69
CA PHE A 154 -15.87 -17.40 5.67
C PHE A 154 -16.65 -16.24 5.05
N GLY A 155 -16.52 -16.03 3.75
CA GLY A 155 -17.17 -14.95 3.02
C GLY A 155 -18.08 -15.45 1.91
N ARG A 156 -18.60 -14.48 1.17
CA ARG A 156 -19.29 -14.73 -0.09
C ARG A 156 -18.96 -13.61 -1.06
N PHE A 157 -18.94 -13.90 -2.33
CA PHE A 157 -18.90 -12.92 -3.40
C PHE A 157 -20.32 -12.74 -3.96
N ASP A 158 -20.72 -11.50 -4.20
CA ASP A 158 -22.00 -11.16 -4.77
C ASP A 158 -21.83 -10.61 -6.19
N GLY A 159 -22.60 -11.13 -7.15
CA GLY A 159 -22.52 -10.77 -8.56
C GLY A 159 -21.44 -11.50 -9.36
N LYS A 160 -20.95 -10.85 -10.42
CA LYS A 160 -19.93 -11.39 -11.32
C LYS A 160 -18.57 -10.71 -11.06
N ASP A 161 -17.52 -11.49 -11.05
CA ASP A 161 -16.15 -10.97 -10.93
C ASP A 161 -15.61 -10.54 -12.31
N GLU A 162 -15.96 -9.34 -12.72
CA GLU A 162 -15.56 -8.76 -14.02
C GLU A 162 -14.25 -7.97 -13.93
N HIS A 163 -13.81 -7.59 -12.72
CA HIS A 163 -12.68 -6.68 -12.54
C HIS A 163 -11.60 -7.24 -11.60
N THR A 164 -11.98 -7.74 -10.44
CA THR A 164 -11.01 -8.03 -9.37
C THR A 164 -10.01 -9.12 -9.78
N THR A 165 -10.47 -10.29 -10.20
CA THR A 165 -9.55 -11.36 -10.65
C THR A 165 -8.84 -10.99 -11.95
N PRO A 166 -9.55 -10.52 -13.02
CA PRO A 166 -8.86 -10.13 -14.24
C PRO A 166 -7.78 -9.07 -14.06
N ASP A 167 -8.01 -8.07 -13.22
CA ASP A 167 -7.01 -7.05 -12.95
C ASP A 167 -5.88 -7.57 -12.05
N SER A 168 -6.18 -8.39 -11.05
CA SER A 168 -5.17 -9.06 -10.21
C SER A 168 -4.23 -9.94 -11.03
N ASP A 169 -4.76 -10.67 -12.02
CA ASP A 169 -3.98 -11.56 -12.87
C ASP A 169 -3.01 -10.81 -13.80
N ARG A 170 -3.29 -9.56 -14.11
CA ARG A 170 -2.50 -8.75 -15.05
C ARG A 170 -1.54 -7.77 -14.39
N LEU A 171 -1.75 -7.45 -13.12
CA LEU A 171 -1.05 -6.37 -12.42
C LEU A 171 0.33 -6.79 -11.95
N VAL A 172 1.34 -5.94 -12.22
CA VAL A 172 2.71 -6.03 -11.72
C VAL A 172 3.11 -4.73 -11.06
N ARG A 173 3.67 -4.81 -9.85
CA ARG A 173 4.27 -3.67 -9.16
C ARG A 173 5.74 -3.57 -9.50
N LEU A 174 6.19 -2.36 -9.81
CA LEU A 174 7.58 -2.05 -10.09
C LEU A 174 8.30 -1.62 -8.80
N PRO A 175 9.66 -1.74 -8.76
CA PRO A 175 10.46 -1.23 -7.66
C PRO A 175 10.18 0.25 -7.41
N MET A 176 9.81 0.60 -6.17
CA MET A 176 9.52 1.97 -5.81
C MET A 176 9.71 2.18 -4.30
N TYR A 177 10.75 2.92 -3.94
CA TYR A 177 11.11 3.24 -2.56
C TYR A 177 11.75 4.63 -2.48
N TYR A 178 11.84 5.17 -1.27
CA TYR A 178 12.47 6.47 -1.05
C TYR A 178 13.96 6.43 -1.44
N ASN A 179 14.40 7.44 -2.20
CA ASN A 179 15.77 7.56 -2.71
C ASN A 179 16.23 6.38 -3.59
N ILE A 180 15.35 5.85 -4.44
CA ILE A 180 15.80 4.91 -5.47
C ILE A 180 16.93 5.54 -6.29
N ASP A 181 18.01 4.78 -6.50
CA ASP A 181 19.13 5.25 -7.31
C ASP A 181 18.71 5.53 -8.76
N LYS A 182 19.26 6.58 -9.36
CA LYS A 182 18.88 6.98 -10.72
C LYS A 182 19.24 5.93 -11.78
N ASN A 183 20.34 5.21 -11.60
CA ASN A 183 20.74 4.14 -12.53
C ASN A 183 19.83 2.95 -12.37
N ASP A 184 19.42 2.61 -11.12
CA ASP A 184 18.46 1.54 -10.87
C ASP A 184 17.08 1.88 -11.47
N LEU A 185 16.61 3.10 -11.27
CA LEU A 185 15.36 3.57 -11.89
C LEU A 185 15.44 3.49 -13.42
N GLN A 186 16.53 3.96 -14.01
CA GLN A 186 16.75 3.92 -15.46
C GLN A 186 16.81 2.47 -15.97
N LYS A 187 17.51 1.58 -15.26
CA LYS A 187 17.58 0.15 -15.58
C LYS A 187 16.19 -0.50 -15.60
N VAL A 188 15.33 -0.19 -14.61
CA VAL A 188 13.93 -0.68 -14.59
C VAL A 188 13.17 -0.21 -15.81
N ILE A 189 13.29 1.07 -16.17
CA ILE A 189 12.63 1.67 -17.33
C ILE A 189 13.08 0.98 -18.62
N GLU A 190 14.38 0.90 -18.85
CA GLU A 190 14.95 0.31 -20.07
C GLU A 190 14.55 -1.15 -20.24
N LYS A 191 14.65 -1.95 -19.18
CA LYS A 191 14.27 -3.36 -19.22
C LYS A 191 12.78 -3.58 -19.43
N THR A 192 11.94 -2.71 -18.87
CA THR A 192 10.50 -2.74 -19.15
C THR A 192 10.20 -2.45 -20.60
N ILE A 193 10.80 -1.41 -21.17
CA ILE A 193 10.65 -1.06 -22.59
C ILE A 193 11.21 -2.17 -23.49
N GLU A 194 12.39 -2.73 -23.16
CA GLU A 194 12.99 -3.84 -23.91
C GLU A 194 12.07 -5.05 -23.99
N PHE A 195 11.43 -5.43 -22.89
CA PHE A 195 10.50 -6.55 -22.87
C PHE A 195 9.31 -6.34 -23.80
N PHE A 196 8.63 -5.21 -23.62
CA PHE A 196 7.39 -4.91 -24.37
C PHE A 196 7.62 -4.43 -25.80
N SER A 197 8.86 -4.10 -26.19
CA SER A 197 9.18 -3.77 -27.59
C SER A 197 9.33 -5.01 -28.48
N LYS A 198 9.34 -6.21 -27.89
CA LYS A 198 9.45 -7.49 -28.61
C LYS A 198 8.11 -8.17 -28.85
N GLU A 199 7.04 -7.63 -28.26
CA GLU A 199 5.66 -8.05 -28.47
C GLU A 199 5.01 -7.24 -29.62
#